data_11ac06f2cca1ccd1bc660caf7aa95322
#
_entry.id   11ac06f2cca1ccd1bc660caf7aa95322
#
_cell.length_a   1.000
_cell.length_b   1.000
_cell.length_c   1.000
_cell.angle_alpha   90.00
_cell.angle_beta   90.00
_cell.angle_gamma   90.00
#
_symmetry.space_group_name_H-M   'P 1'
#
loop_
_entity.id
_entity.type
_entity.pdbx_description
1 polymer ?
#
loop_
_entity_poly.entity_id
_entity_poly.type
_entity_poly.pdbx_seq_one_letter_code
_entity_poly.pdbx_strand_id
1 'polypeptide(L)'
;MNVEDRFQAYAADFELSYADDDWSRLAKHFTTDASYDMGDGSETATGRDAVLQKFQDSVNGLDRAIGERDVQVQSVSSDGDTVVAEWTARYTSTSLPALEVNGTEFARFDGDVIAELRDEISKESLAVFGAWMQAHGGAL
;
A
#
# COMPACT_ATOMS: atom_id res chain seq x y z
N MET A 1 2.45 2.48 -23.20
CA MET A 1 1.70 2.09 -22.01
C MET A 1 0.94 3.29 -21.47
N ASN A 2 -0.31 3.10 -21.11
CA ASN A 2 -1.10 4.14 -20.41
C ASN A 2 -0.81 4.09 -18.89
N VAL A 3 -1.36 5.05 -18.14
CA VAL A 3 -1.09 5.13 -16.69
C VAL A 3 -1.63 3.92 -15.94
N GLU A 4 -2.73 3.32 -16.39
CA GLU A 4 -3.29 2.12 -15.74
C GLU A 4 -2.33 0.93 -15.87
N ASP A 5 -1.72 0.73 -17.05
CA ASP A 5 -0.73 -0.32 -17.28
C ASP A 5 0.51 -0.10 -16.40
N ARG A 6 0.94 1.15 -16.29
CA ARG A 6 2.09 1.50 -15.44
C ARG A 6 1.81 1.28 -13.98
N PHE A 7 0.60 1.59 -13.54
CA PHE A 7 0.17 1.32 -12.16
C PHE A 7 0.17 -0.19 -11.88
N GLN A 8 -0.33 -0.99 -12.81
CA GLN A 8 -0.34 -2.45 -12.66
C GLN A 8 1.08 -3.02 -12.60
N ALA A 9 2.01 -2.48 -13.39
CA ALA A 9 3.42 -2.87 -13.33
C ALA A 9 4.03 -2.54 -11.96
N TYR A 10 3.73 -1.36 -11.42
CA TYR A 10 4.14 -0.97 -10.08
C TYR A 10 3.55 -1.93 -9.02
N ALA A 11 2.26 -2.22 -9.10
CA ALA A 11 1.60 -3.11 -8.14
C ALA A 11 2.19 -4.52 -8.17
N ALA A 12 2.51 -5.04 -9.35
CA ALA A 12 3.16 -6.35 -9.50
C ALA A 12 4.55 -6.35 -8.88
N ASP A 13 5.34 -5.30 -9.11
CA ASP A 13 6.68 -5.16 -8.51
C ASP A 13 6.61 -4.98 -7.00
N PHE A 14 5.56 -4.32 -6.49
CA PHE A 14 5.35 -4.20 -5.05
C PHE A 14 5.21 -5.58 -4.41
N GLU A 15 4.45 -6.49 -5.01
CA GLU A 15 4.29 -7.84 -4.48
C GLU A 15 5.59 -8.64 -4.51
N LEU A 16 6.44 -8.44 -5.52
CA LEU A 16 7.77 -9.04 -5.55
C LEU A 16 8.67 -8.49 -4.42
N SER A 17 8.60 -7.18 -4.19
CA SER A 17 9.36 -6.54 -3.09
C SER A 17 8.85 -6.98 -1.72
N TYR A 18 7.55 -7.18 -1.59
CA TYR A 18 6.97 -7.76 -0.38
C TYR A 18 7.55 -9.15 -0.12
N ALA A 19 7.72 -9.96 -1.16
CA ALA A 19 8.19 -11.34 -1.03
C ALA A 19 9.68 -11.42 -0.66
N ASP A 20 10.54 -10.59 -1.26
CA ASP A 20 12.00 -10.67 -1.10
C ASP A 20 12.61 -9.53 -0.27
N ASP A 21 11.80 -8.59 0.18
CA ASP A 21 12.22 -7.41 0.97
C ASP A 21 13.24 -6.50 0.23
N ASP A 22 13.26 -6.56 -1.09
CA ASP A 22 14.08 -5.67 -1.93
C ASP A 22 13.22 -4.54 -2.48
N TRP A 23 13.23 -3.41 -1.78
CA TRP A 23 12.40 -2.24 -2.10
C TRP A 23 13.02 -1.33 -3.14
N SER A 24 14.30 -1.50 -3.45
CA SER A 24 14.99 -0.74 -4.51
C SER A 24 14.38 -0.99 -5.89
N ARG A 25 13.74 -2.12 -6.09
CA ARG A 25 13.00 -2.46 -7.31
C ARG A 25 11.97 -1.40 -7.68
N LEU A 26 11.37 -0.75 -6.69
CA LEU A 26 10.30 0.22 -6.90
C LEU A 26 10.79 1.62 -7.29
N ALA A 27 12.09 1.90 -7.17
CA ALA A 27 12.63 3.23 -7.44
C ALA A 27 12.29 3.73 -8.85
N LYS A 28 12.29 2.85 -9.84
CA LYS A 28 11.97 3.18 -11.23
C LYS A 28 10.52 3.64 -11.46
N HIS A 29 9.63 3.39 -10.49
CA HIS A 29 8.20 3.75 -10.60
C HIS A 29 7.88 5.12 -10.02
N PHE A 30 8.85 5.81 -9.42
CA PHE A 30 8.61 7.07 -8.68
C PHE A 30 9.49 8.20 -9.18
N THR A 31 8.95 9.44 -9.11
CA THR A 31 9.78 10.63 -9.29
C THR A 31 10.72 10.79 -8.10
N THR A 32 11.80 11.56 -8.28
CA THR A 32 12.77 11.83 -7.21
C THR A 32 12.14 12.51 -6.00
N ASP A 33 11.13 13.36 -6.24
CA ASP A 33 10.42 14.12 -5.21
C ASP A 33 9.04 13.55 -4.87
N ALA A 34 8.79 12.29 -5.19
CA ALA A 34 7.51 11.63 -4.93
C ALA A 34 7.10 11.71 -3.47
N SER A 35 5.79 11.67 -3.23
CA SER A 35 5.23 11.61 -1.88
C SER A 35 4.31 10.41 -1.72
N TYR A 36 4.20 9.94 -0.47
CA TYR A 36 3.29 8.85 -0.12
C TYR A 36 2.58 9.14 1.21
N ASP A 37 1.26 9.18 1.17
CA ASP A 37 0.37 9.28 2.33
C ASP A 37 -0.34 7.94 2.51
N MET A 38 -0.05 7.26 3.62
CA MET A 38 -0.64 5.94 3.92
C MET A 38 -2.12 5.99 4.29
N GLY A 39 -2.66 7.17 4.60
CA GLY A 39 -4.06 7.30 5.03
C GLY A 39 -4.34 6.81 6.44
N ASP A 40 -3.31 6.58 7.25
CA ASP A 40 -3.41 6.10 8.63
C ASP A 40 -3.14 7.18 9.68
N GLY A 41 -2.99 8.43 9.24
CA GLY A 41 -2.65 9.56 10.12
C GLY A 41 -1.16 9.72 10.39
N SER A 42 -0.31 8.83 9.88
CA SER A 42 1.14 8.98 9.97
C SER A 42 1.64 10.08 9.03
N GLU A 43 2.88 10.54 9.26
CA GLU A 43 3.49 11.58 8.46
C GLU A 43 3.65 11.12 7.00
N THR A 44 3.32 12.02 6.05
CA THR A 44 3.53 11.79 4.62
C THR A 44 5.03 11.70 4.33
N ALA A 45 5.45 10.62 3.68
CA ALA A 45 6.82 10.49 3.20
C ALA A 45 7.03 11.40 2.00
N THR A 46 8.12 12.16 1.99
CA THR A 46 8.47 13.08 0.92
C THR A 46 9.87 12.75 0.40
N GLY A 47 9.98 12.55 -0.90
CA GLY A 47 11.18 12.07 -1.57
C GLY A 47 11.13 10.57 -1.81
N ARG A 48 11.64 10.14 -2.97
CA ARG A 48 11.58 8.75 -3.41
C ARG A 48 12.16 7.77 -2.37
N ASP A 49 13.33 8.09 -1.83
CA ASP A 49 13.98 7.20 -0.85
C ASP A 49 13.13 7.08 0.43
N ALA A 50 12.52 8.18 0.86
CA ALA A 50 11.63 8.17 2.02
C ALA A 50 10.36 7.35 1.75
N VAL A 51 9.83 7.40 0.53
CA VAL A 51 8.67 6.59 0.12
C VAL A 51 9.01 5.10 0.21
N LEU A 52 10.14 4.69 -0.36
CA LEU A 52 10.57 3.29 -0.33
C LEU A 52 10.84 2.80 1.10
N GLN A 53 11.43 3.66 1.93
CA GLN A 53 11.67 3.35 3.34
C GLN A 53 10.36 3.18 4.10
N LYS A 54 9.36 4.01 3.80
CA LYS A 54 8.04 3.89 4.44
C LYS A 54 7.36 2.58 4.08
N PHE A 55 7.45 2.12 2.84
CA PHE A 55 6.94 0.81 2.44
C PHE A 55 7.61 -0.29 3.26
N GLN A 56 8.94 -0.29 3.31
CA GLN A 56 9.70 -1.31 4.03
C GLN A 56 9.36 -1.32 5.51
N ASP A 57 9.31 -0.16 6.16
CA ASP A 57 9.02 -0.03 7.58
C ASP A 57 7.59 -0.50 7.90
N SER A 58 6.62 -0.11 7.07
CA SER A 58 5.22 -0.50 7.26
C SER A 58 5.04 -2.01 7.11
N VAL A 59 5.60 -2.59 6.06
CA VAL A 59 5.49 -4.03 5.80
C VAL A 59 6.17 -4.84 6.90
N ASN A 60 7.41 -4.49 7.24
CA ASN A 60 8.19 -5.25 8.24
C ASN A 60 7.72 -4.99 9.67
N GLY A 61 7.21 -3.79 9.95
CA GLY A 61 6.77 -3.42 11.29
C GLY A 61 5.37 -3.90 11.64
N LEU A 62 4.50 -4.07 10.65
CA LEU A 62 3.09 -4.40 10.91
C LEU A 62 2.59 -5.57 10.06
N ASP A 63 2.62 -5.46 8.74
CA ASP A 63 1.96 -6.42 7.86
C ASP A 63 2.43 -7.86 8.11
N ARG A 64 3.73 -8.08 8.18
CA ARG A 64 4.30 -9.41 8.43
C ARG A 64 4.00 -9.91 9.83
N ALA A 65 3.88 -9.01 10.81
CA ALA A 65 3.55 -9.38 12.19
C ALA A 65 2.12 -9.88 12.31
N ILE A 66 1.18 -9.34 11.51
CA ILE A 66 -0.22 -9.75 11.55
C ILE A 66 -0.39 -11.16 10.95
N GLY A 67 0.29 -11.48 9.86
CA GLY A 67 0.18 -12.79 9.23
C GLY A 67 0.48 -12.75 7.73
N GLU A 68 -0.02 -13.77 7.02
CA GLU A 68 0.08 -13.84 5.58
C GLU A 68 -0.89 -12.84 4.96
N ARG A 69 -0.41 -12.09 3.97
CA ARG A 69 -1.16 -11.02 3.32
C ARG A 69 -1.56 -11.44 1.91
N ASP A 70 -2.86 -11.33 1.62
CA ASP A 70 -3.41 -11.48 0.28
C ASP A 70 -4.11 -10.18 -0.10
N VAL A 71 -3.66 -9.54 -1.19
CA VAL A 71 -4.25 -8.30 -1.68
C VAL A 71 -4.91 -8.54 -3.03
N GLN A 72 -6.15 -8.10 -3.14
CA GLN A 72 -6.90 -8.13 -4.38
C GLN A 72 -7.25 -6.72 -4.80
N VAL A 73 -6.99 -6.38 -6.06
CA VAL A 73 -7.41 -5.12 -6.66
C VAL A 73 -8.71 -5.38 -7.42
N GLN A 74 -9.82 -4.83 -6.93
CA GLN A 74 -11.15 -5.05 -7.49
C GLN A 74 -11.37 -4.22 -8.75
N SER A 75 -10.85 -3.00 -8.79
CA SER A 75 -11.02 -2.13 -9.95
C SER A 75 -9.84 -1.18 -10.11
N VAL A 76 -9.50 -0.88 -11.35
CA VAL A 76 -8.50 0.12 -11.72
C VAL A 76 -9.12 1.02 -12.77
N SER A 77 -9.14 2.32 -12.52
CA SER A 77 -9.61 3.33 -13.47
C SER A 77 -8.65 4.50 -13.47
N SER A 78 -8.80 5.41 -14.44
CA SER A 78 -7.97 6.61 -14.50
C SER A 78 -8.80 7.81 -14.90
N ASP A 79 -8.37 8.98 -14.39
CA ASP A 79 -8.89 10.29 -14.75
C ASP A 79 -7.66 11.17 -15.03
N GLY A 80 -7.38 11.40 -16.32
CA GLY A 80 -6.17 12.11 -16.73
C GLY A 80 -4.90 11.34 -16.34
N ASP A 81 -4.10 11.95 -15.49
CA ASP A 81 -2.84 11.40 -15.01
C ASP A 81 -2.95 10.66 -13.66
N THR A 82 -4.17 10.56 -13.12
CA THR A 82 -4.41 9.92 -11.82
C THR A 82 -5.10 8.57 -11.99
N VAL A 83 -4.48 7.54 -11.46
CA VAL A 83 -5.06 6.19 -11.38
C VAL A 83 -5.76 6.05 -10.03
N VAL A 84 -6.95 5.44 -10.06
CA VAL A 84 -7.75 5.13 -8.88
C VAL A 84 -7.95 3.61 -8.84
N ALA A 85 -7.47 2.97 -7.79
CA ALA A 85 -7.55 1.52 -7.62
C ALA A 85 -8.25 1.18 -6.31
N GLU A 86 -9.29 0.36 -6.37
CA GLU A 86 -9.96 -0.18 -5.18
C GLU A 86 -9.30 -1.51 -4.82
N TRP A 87 -8.95 -1.68 -3.55
CA TRP A 87 -8.23 -2.85 -3.07
C TRP A 87 -8.84 -3.41 -1.78
N THR A 88 -8.61 -4.71 -1.58
CA THR A 88 -8.90 -5.41 -0.32
C THR A 88 -7.67 -6.19 0.08
N ALA A 89 -7.26 -6.05 1.34
CA ALA A 89 -6.16 -6.80 1.93
C ALA A 89 -6.71 -7.72 3.02
N ARG A 90 -6.35 -9.00 2.96
CA ARG A 90 -6.74 -9.98 3.95
C ARG A 90 -5.48 -10.58 4.58
N TYR A 91 -5.44 -10.55 5.90
CA TYR A 91 -4.34 -11.11 6.69
C TYR A 91 -4.83 -12.35 7.42
N THR A 92 -4.09 -13.45 7.29
CA THR A 92 -4.40 -14.72 7.93
C THR A 92 -3.23 -15.21 8.77
N SER A 93 -3.53 -15.73 9.94
CA SER A 93 -2.53 -16.24 10.88
C SER A 93 -3.04 -17.53 11.49
N THR A 94 -2.13 -18.41 11.91
CA THR A 94 -2.50 -19.64 12.61
C THR A 94 -2.88 -19.40 14.08
N SER A 95 -2.52 -18.25 14.64
CA SER A 95 -2.69 -17.93 16.07
C SER A 95 -3.66 -16.78 16.35
N LEU A 96 -4.03 -16.00 15.33
CA LEU A 96 -4.90 -14.82 15.49
C LEU A 96 -6.04 -14.87 14.49
N PRO A 97 -7.18 -14.22 14.81
CA PRO A 97 -8.29 -14.12 13.85
C PRO A 97 -7.86 -13.41 12.57
N ALA A 98 -8.48 -13.76 11.46
CA ALA A 98 -8.25 -13.08 10.19
C ALA A 98 -8.65 -11.60 10.28
N LEU A 99 -7.91 -10.76 9.57
CA LEU A 99 -8.18 -9.33 9.46
C LEU A 99 -8.35 -8.98 7.99
N GLU A 100 -9.45 -8.30 7.65
CA GLU A 100 -9.69 -7.83 6.30
C GLU A 100 -9.94 -6.33 6.32
N VAL A 101 -9.21 -5.61 5.47
CA VAL A 101 -9.33 -4.15 5.32
C VAL A 101 -9.41 -3.82 3.84
N ASN A 102 -10.13 -2.76 3.50
CA ASN A 102 -10.24 -2.29 2.13
C ASN A 102 -10.06 -0.79 2.05
N GLY A 103 -9.81 -0.31 0.86
CA GLY A 103 -9.59 1.09 0.62
C GLY A 103 -9.44 1.40 -0.86
N THR A 104 -9.02 2.63 -1.12
CA THR A 104 -8.76 3.16 -2.45
C THR A 104 -7.36 3.73 -2.50
N GLU A 105 -6.62 3.41 -3.55
CA GLU A 105 -5.30 3.97 -3.79
C GLU A 105 -5.37 4.94 -4.95
N PHE A 106 -4.78 6.12 -4.78
CA PHE A 106 -4.68 7.16 -5.79
C PHE A 106 -3.22 7.33 -6.15
N ALA A 107 -2.90 7.20 -7.43
CA ALA A 107 -1.55 7.38 -7.95
C ALA A 107 -1.57 8.44 -9.04
N ARG A 108 -0.99 9.60 -8.77
CA ARG A 108 -0.83 10.66 -9.77
C ARG A 108 0.53 10.49 -10.45
N PHE A 109 0.49 10.38 -11.76
CA PHE A 109 1.69 10.19 -12.59
C PHE A 109 2.19 11.52 -13.15
N ASP A 110 3.51 11.62 -13.20
CA ASP A 110 4.22 12.63 -13.98
C ASP A 110 4.91 11.87 -15.12
N GLY A 111 4.32 11.91 -16.30
CA GLY A 111 4.75 11.06 -17.41
C GLY A 111 4.57 9.59 -17.06
N ASP A 112 5.68 8.88 -16.94
CA ASP A 112 5.70 7.42 -16.78
C ASP A 112 5.82 6.96 -15.33
N VAL A 113 6.00 7.88 -14.40
CA VAL A 113 6.34 7.58 -13.00
C VAL A 113 5.40 8.29 -12.04
N ILE A 114 5.25 7.73 -10.85
CA ILE A 114 4.35 8.22 -9.82
C ILE A 114 4.98 9.40 -9.09
N ALA A 115 4.27 10.53 -9.06
CA ALA A 115 4.67 11.72 -8.30
C ALA A 115 3.99 11.79 -6.93
N GLU A 116 2.76 11.31 -6.82
CA GLU A 116 2.01 11.25 -5.57
C GLU A 116 1.29 9.92 -5.46
N LEU A 117 1.45 9.27 -4.33
CA LEU A 117 0.73 8.05 -3.98
C LEU A 117 -0.02 8.30 -2.67
N ARG A 118 -1.31 7.93 -2.64
CA ARG A 118 -2.13 8.12 -1.45
C ARG A 118 -3.09 6.96 -1.28
N ASP A 119 -3.20 6.45 -0.07
CA ASP A 119 -4.19 5.46 0.30
C ASP A 119 -5.30 6.10 1.13
N GLU A 120 -6.54 5.72 0.85
CA GLU A 120 -7.70 6.00 1.70
C GLU A 120 -8.28 4.68 2.18
N ILE A 121 -8.19 4.42 3.47
CA ILE A 121 -8.78 3.23 4.08
C ILE A 121 -10.24 3.54 4.39
N SER A 122 -11.16 2.63 4.08
CA SER A 122 -12.59 2.85 4.34
C SER A 122 -12.84 3.04 5.84
N LYS A 123 -13.88 3.82 6.19
CA LYS A 123 -14.25 4.06 7.59
C LYS A 123 -14.55 2.77 8.34
N GLU A 124 -15.23 1.84 7.68
CA GLU A 124 -15.54 0.53 8.24
C GLU A 124 -14.27 -0.26 8.53
N SER A 125 -13.32 -0.24 7.58
CA SER A 125 -12.05 -0.93 7.76
C SER A 125 -11.19 -0.30 8.86
N LEU A 126 -11.19 1.03 8.99
CA LEU A 126 -10.51 1.70 10.11
C LEU A 126 -11.07 1.25 11.46
N ALA A 127 -12.40 1.14 11.57
CA ALA A 127 -13.06 0.66 12.78
C ALA A 127 -12.73 -0.82 13.05
N VAL A 128 -12.78 -1.66 12.04
CA VAL A 128 -12.44 -3.08 12.14
C VAL A 128 -10.98 -3.26 12.56
N PHE A 129 -10.06 -2.54 11.91
CA PHE A 129 -8.65 -2.58 12.24
C PHE A 129 -8.38 -2.12 13.68
N GLY A 130 -8.98 -1.02 14.09
CA GLY A 130 -8.84 -0.50 15.46
C GLY A 130 -9.31 -1.49 16.50
N ALA A 131 -10.49 -2.11 16.31
CA ALA A 131 -11.02 -3.12 17.19
C ALA A 131 -10.14 -4.37 17.23
N TRP A 132 -9.64 -4.82 16.08
CA TRP A 132 -8.73 -5.97 15.98
C TRP A 132 -7.42 -5.71 16.73
N MET A 133 -6.84 -4.52 16.55
CA MET A 133 -5.60 -4.14 17.24
C MET A 133 -5.81 -4.03 18.75
N GLN A 134 -6.94 -3.50 19.18
CA GLN A 134 -7.27 -3.43 20.62
C GLN A 134 -7.37 -4.83 21.24
N ALA A 135 -7.97 -5.78 20.52
CA ALA A 135 -8.14 -7.14 21.00
C ALA A 135 -6.87 -8.00 20.91
N HIS A 136 -6.06 -7.81 19.87
CA HIS A 136 -4.98 -8.72 19.51
C HIS A 136 -3.61 -8.07 19.30
N GLY A 137 -3.53 -6.74 19.25
CA GLY A 137 -2.27 -6.03 18.98
C GLY A 137 -1.16 -6.32 19.97
N GLY A 138 -1.50 -6.63 21.22
CA GLY A 138 -0.53 -7.01 22.24
C GLY A 138 0.17 -8.35 21.99
N ALA A 139 -0.34 -9.16 21.05
CA ALA A 139 0.26 -10.44 20.68
C ALA A 139 1.24 -10.33 19.50
N LEU A 140 1.37 -9.16 18.90
CA LEU A 140 2.25 -8.93 17.73
C LEU A 140 3.72 -8.72 18.13
#